data_91d247f50a4aac940abc4db50ad4c28a
#
_entry.id   91d247f50a4aac940abc4db50ad4c28a
#
_cell.length_a   1.000
_cell.length_b   1.000
_cell.length_c   1.000
_cell.angle_alpha   90.00
_cell.angle_beta   90.00
_cell.angle_gamma   90.00
#
_symmetry.space_group_name_H-M   'P 1'
#
loop_
_entity.id
_entity.type
_entity.pdbx_description
1 polymer ?
#
loop_
_entity_poly.entity_id
_entity_poly.type
_entity_poly.pdbx_seq_one_letter_code
_entity_poly.pdbx_strand_id
1 'polypeptide(L)'
;MVSLIIQFSRYAILILMAIYTMQSYIVFSKNDEDDKDFLFIRQNLMMFMIHFIAFMIMYLKKGDLNLMFLYGAQFIYLAATLVFFRNLYPRASKLVVNHMCMLITIGFIMITRLSFDEGVKQFKIVIISTVVALLIPAIIRKVRVLTK
;
A
#
# COMPACT_ATOMS: atom_id res chain seq x y z
N MET A 1 0.69 -30.15 -4.91
CA MET A 1 1.51 -29.17 -4.18
C MET A 1 1.05 -27.72 -4.42
N VAL A 2 0.94 -27.25 -5.67
CA VAL A 2 0.51 -25.86 -5.97
C VAL A 2 -0.87 -25.52 -5.38
N SER A 3 -1.84 -26.40 -5.43
CA SER A 3 -3.19 -26.20 -4.85
C SER A 3 -3.16 -25.98 -3.34
N LEU A 4 -2.32 -26.70 -2.63
CA LEU A 4 -2.14 -26.55 -1.19
C LEU A 4 -1.51 -25.20 -0.85
N ILE A 5 -0.46 -24.78 -1.60
CA ILE A 5 0.17 -23.47 -1.42
C ILE A 5 -0.85 -22.35 -1.62
N ILE A 6 -1.68 -22.42 -2.66
CA ILE A 6 -2.73 -21.43 -2.93
C ILE A 6 -3.76 -21.39 -1.79
N GLN A 7 -4.13 -22.54 -1.24
CA GLN A 7 -5.11 -22.61 -0.16
C GLN A 7 -4.54 -22.01 1.14
N PHE A 8 -3.32 -22.37 1.52
CA PHE A 8 -2.63 -21.79 2.67
C PHE A 8 -2.47 -20.27 2.53
N SER A 9 -2.08 -19.81 1.34
CA SER A 9 -1.88 -18.39 1.08
C SER A 9 -3.16 -17.55 1.24
N ARG A 10 -4.34 -18.12 0.90
CA ARG A 10 -5.63 -17.45 1.13
C ARG A 10 -5.89 -17.22 2.63
N TYR A 11 -5.66 -18.24 3.45
CA TYR A 11 -5.81 -18.11 4.90
C TYR A 11 -4.77 -17.15 5.48
N ALA A 12 -3.53 -17.19 4.98
CA ALA A 12 -2.48 -16.26 5.41
C ALA A 12 -2.86 -14.81 5.14
N ILE A 13 -3.41 -14.48 3.96
CA ILE A 13 -3.90 -13.13 3.65
C ILE A 13 -5.01 -12.71 4.62
N LEU A 14 -5.99 -13.57 4.90
CA LEU A 14 -7.07 -13.26 5.83
C LEU A 14 -6.55 -12.98 7.25
N ILE A 15 -5.61 -13.80 7.74
CA ILE A 15 -5.00 -13.62 9.06
C ILE A 15 -4.20 -12.30 9.10
N LEU A 16 -3.39 -12.02 8.08
CA LEU A 16 -2.63 -10.78 8.01
C LEU A 16 -3.54 -9.54 7.97
N MET A 17 -4.65 -9.60 7.23
CA MET A 17 -5.65 -8.53 7.21
C MET A 17 -6.30 -8.33 8.59
N ALA A 18 -6.66 -9.42 9.27
CA ALA A 18 -7.22 -9.35 10.63
C ALA A 18 -6.23 -8.73 11.63
N ILE A 19 -4.96 -9.15 11.58
CA ILE A 19 -3.90 -8.60 12.44
C ILE A 19 -3.65 -7.13 12.11
N TYR A 20 -3.61 -6.76 10.83
CA TYR A 20 -3.46 -5.36 10.38
C TYR A 20 -4.58 -4.48 10.96
N THR A 21 -5.83 -4.93 10.86
CA THR A 21 -7.00 -4.21 11.38
C THR A 21 -6.93 -4.08 12.90
N MET A 22 -6.57 -5.17 13.60
CA MET A 22 -6.43 -5.14 15.06
C MET A 22 -5.34 -4.15 15.51
N GLN A 23 -4.21 -4.10 14.81
CA GLN A 23 -3.15 -3.14 15.11
C GLN A 23 -3.59 -1.69 14.91
N SER A 24 -4.48 -1.43 13.96
CA SER A 24 -5.04 -0.09 13.74
C SER A 24 -5.84 0.40 14.95
N TYR A 25 -6.54 -0.49 15.63
CA TYR A 25 -7.21 -0.14 16.89
C TYR A 25 -6.23 0.02 18.06
N ILE A 26 -5.21 -0.83 18.14
CA ILE A 26 -4.21 -0.79 19.21
C ILE A 26 -3.44 0.54 19.20
N VAL A 27 -3.20 1.14 18.02
CA VAL A 27 -2.54 2.45 17.91
C VAL A 27 -3.24 3.54 18.73
N PHE A 28 -4.58 3.53 18.79
CA PHE A 28 -5.34 4.50 19.57
C PHE A 28 -5.20 4.30 21.09
N SER A 29 -4.88 3.10 21.53
CA SER A 29 -4.69 2.77 22.95
C SER A 29 -3.27 3.07 23.46
N LYS A 30 -2.33 3.35 22.54
CA LYS A 30 -0.94 3.64 22.92
C LYS A 30 -0.72 5.13 23.09
N ASN A 31 -0.02 5.49 24.17
CA ASN A 31 0.37 6.88 24.46
C ASN A 31 1.79 7.21 24.02
N ASP A 32 2.67 6.22 24.01
CA ASP A 32 4.08 6.38 23.62
C ASP A 32 4.23 6.45 22.08
N GLU A 33 4.97 7.44 21.60
CA GLU A 33 5.22 7.65 20.17
C GLU A 33 6.13 6.56 19.58
N ASP A 34 7.09 6.03 20.33
CA ASP A 34 7.97 4.95 19.88
C ASP A 34 7.18 3.65 19.67
N ASP A 35 6.23 3.35 20.57
CA ASP A 35 5.31 2.21 20.44
C ASP A 35 4.42 2.35 19.19
N LYS A 36 3.92 3.56 18.91
CA LYS A 36 3.12 3.83 17.71
C LYS A 36 3.95 3.64 16.44
N ASP A 37 5.18 4.15 16.42
CA ASP A 37 6.05 4.03 15.24
C ASP A 37 6.39 2.57 14.96
N PHE A 38 6.61 1.77 15.97
CA PHE A 38 6.81 0.32 15.81
C PHE A 38 5.56 -0.36 15.21
N LEU A 39 4.36 0.01 15.67
CA LEU A 39 3.10 -0.51 15.11
C LEU A 39 2.93 -0.11 13.63
N PHE A 40 3.27 1.13 13.26
CA PHE A 40 3.21 1.57 11.86
C PHE A 40 4.17 0.81 10.95
N ILE A 41 5.39 0.51 11.43
CA ILE A 41 6.34 -0.32 10.67
C ILE A 41 5.78 -1.74 10.47
N ARG A 42 5.19 -2.33 11.49
CA ARG A 42 4.55 -3.66 11.40
C ARG A 42 3.36 -3.66 10.44
N GLN A 43 2.53 -2.63 10.44
CA GLN A 43 1.43 -2.47 9.49
C GLN A 43 1.94 -2.42 8.05
N ASN A 44 2.99 -1.63 7.78
CA ASN A 44 3.59 -1.55 6.46
C ASN A 44 4.16 -2.90 6.02
N LEU A 45 4.84 -3.61 6.92
CA LEU A 45 5.36 -4.94 6.64
C LEU A 45 4.22 -5.91 6.26
N MET A 46 3.11 -5.90 7.00
CA MET A 46 1.95 -6.74 6.69
C MET A 46 1.32 -6.39 5.35
N MET A 47 1.22 -5.11 5.01
CA MET A 47 0.73 -4.66 3.71
C MET A 47 1.60 -5.22 2.58
N PHE A 48 2.93 -5.11 2.68
CA PHE A 48 3.84 -5.67 1.68
C PHE A 48 3.79 -7.19 1.62
N MET A 49 3.62 -7.87 2.74
CA MET A 49 3.44 -9.33 2.77
C MET A 49 2.15 -9.77 2.06
N ILE A 50 1.04 -9.08 2.31
CA ILE A 50 -0.25 -9.35 1.63
C ILE A 50 -0.09 -9.14 0.12
N HIS A 51 0.55 -8.04 -0.29
CA HIS A 51 0.82 -7.73 -1.69
C HIS A 51 1.66 -8.83 -2.35
N PHE A 52 2.76 -9.23 -1.72
CA PHE A 52 3.63 -10.30 -2.20
C PHE A 52 2.91 -11.64 -2.36
N ILE A 53 2.19 -12.08 -1.32
CA ILE A 53 1.47 -13.36 -1.33
C ILE A 53 0.41 -13.37 -2.43
N ALA A 54 -0.33 -12.26 -2.61
CA ALA A 54 -1.36 -12.16 -3.63
C ALA A 54 -0.78 -12.27 -5.06
N PHE A 55 0.31 -11.56 -5.35
CA PHE A 55 0.97 -11.64 -6.66
C PHE A 55 1.65 -12.98 -6.90
N MET A 56 2.22 -13.59 -5.85
CA MET A 56 2.76 -14.96 -5.95
C MET A 56 1.68 -15.97 -6.32
N ILE A 57 0.48 -15.88 -5.71
CA ILE A 57 -0.66 -16.73 -6.09
C ILE A 57 -1.05 -16.52 -7.56
N MET A 58 -1.12 -15.28 -8.02
CA MET A 58 -1.45 -14.96 -9.41
C MET A 58 -0.40 -15.51 -10.38
N TYR A 59 0.88 -15.36 -10.04
CA TYR A 59 1.98 -15.92 -10.81
C TYR A 59 1.92 -17.45 -10.89
N LEU A 60 1.72 -18.14 -9.76
CA LEU A 60 1.61 -19.60 -9.73
C LEU A 60 0.43 -20.13 -10.55
N LYS A 61 -0.62 -19.33 -10.70
CA LYS A 61 -1.81 -19.72 -11.51
C LYS A 61 -1.65 -19.46 -13.00
N LYS A 62 -1.04 -18.33 -13.38
CA LYS A 62 -0.98 -17.87 -14.77
C LYS A 62 0.38 -18.19 -15.44
N GLY A 63 1.45 -18.34 -14.67
CA GLY A 63 2.80 -18.55 -15.18
C GLY A 63 3.38 -17.34 -15.94
N ASP A 64 2.79 -16.17 -15.80
CA ASP A 64 3.15 -14.96 -16.56
C ASP A 64 4.14 -14.10 -15.78
N LEU A 65 5.35 -13.97 -16.31
CA LEU A 65 6.43 -13.16 -15.72
C LEU A 65 6.08 -11.67 -15.67
N ASN A 66 5.21 -11.17 -16.55
CA ASN A 66 4.79 -9.77 -16.53
C ASN A 66 4.12 -9.38 -15.21
N LEU A 67 3.47 -10.34 -14.53
CA LEU A 67 2.92 -10.12 -13.20
C LEU A 67 4.00 -9.79 -12.16
N MET A 68 5.17 -10.40 -12.26
CA MET A 68 6.28 -10.12 -11.34
C MET A 68 6.91 -8.74 -11.60
N PHE A 69 7.00 -8.32 -12.87
CA PHE A 69 7.44 -6.96 -13.20
C PHE A 69 6.45 -5.91 -12.69
N LEU A 70 5.14 -6.15 -12.87
CA LEU A 70 4.09 -5.26 -12.36
C LEU A 70 4.14 -5.19 -10.83
N TYR A 71 4.31 -6.32 -10.16
CA TYR A 71 4.51 -6.38 -8.70
C TYR A 71 5.68 -5.50 -8.26
N GLY A 72 6.85 -5.66 -8.89
CA GLY A 72 8.04 -4.88 -8.57
C GLY A 72 7.82 -3.37 -8.72
N ALA A 73 7.18 -2.96 -9.82
CA ALA A 73 6.83 -1.55 -10.06
C ALA A 73 5.86 -1.01 -8.99
N GLN A 74 4.82 -1.76 -8.63
CA GLN A 74 3.87 -1.39 -7.59
C GLN A 74 4.52 -1.37 -6.20
N PHE A 75 5.43 -2.30 -5.90
CA PHE A 75 6.18 -2.33 -4.64
C PHE A 75 7.03 -1.07 -4.48
N ILE A 76 7.80 -0.70 -5.51
CA ILE A 76 8.63 0.52 -5.52
C ILE A 76 7.74 1.76 -5.35
N TYR A 77 6.60 1.81 -6.03
CA TYR A 77 5.66 2.91 -5.93
C TYR A 77 5.11 3.07 -4.50
N LEU A 78 4.67 1.98 -3.86
CA LEU A 78 4.14 2.00 -2.49
C LEU A 78 5.22 2.43 -1.48
N ALA A 79 6.43 1.88 -1.61
CA ALA A 79 7.55 2.26 -0.76
C ALA A 79 7.91 3.75 -0.94
N ALA A 80 7.99 4.23 -2.18
CA ALA A 80 8.23 5.63 -2.48
C ALA A 80 7.14 6.53 -1.89
N THR A 81 5.86 6.16 -2.02
CA THR A 81 4.74 6.91 -1.47
C THR A 81 4.85 7.06 0.05
N LEU A 82 5.15 5.98 0.78
CA LEU A 82 5.35 6.02 2.23
C LEU A 82 6.50 6.96 2.62
N VAL A 83 7.64 6.88 1.91
CA VAL A 83 8.81 7.73 2.16
C VAL A 83 8.50 9.20 1.84
N PHE A 84 7.83 9.46 0.72
CA PHE A 84 7.46 10.83 0.33
C PHE A 84 6.51 11.48 1.33
N PHE A 85 5.46 10.79 1.76
CA PHE A 85 4.54 11.34 2.76
C PHE A 85 5.23 11.59 4.10
N ARG A 86 6.12 10.69 4.53
CA ARG A 86 6.89 10.86 5.76
C ARG A 86 7.81 12.10 5.73
N ASN A 87 8.44 12.37 4.58
CA ASN A 87 9.42 13.44 4.45
C ASN A 87 8.79 14.80 4.10
N LEU A 88 7.81 14.82 3.17
CA LEU A 88 7.17 16.05 2.69
C LEU A 88 6.06 16.55 3.61
N TYR A 89 5.37 15.63 4.28
CA TYR A 89 4.23 15.94 5.13
C TYR A 89 4.35 15.31 6.53
N PRO A 90 5.36 15.72 7.34
CA PRO A 90 5.59 15.13 8.66
C PRO A 90 4.43 15.35 9.64
N ARG A 91 3.53 16.30 9.35
CA ARG A 91 2.30 16.56 10.12
C ARG A 91 1.11 15.71 9.69
N ALA A 92 1.21 14.97 8.59
CA ALA A 92 0.15 14.05 8.18
C ALA A 92 0.09 12.85 9.13
N SER A 93 -1.12 12.39 9.43
CA SER A 93 -1.30 11.19 10.25
C SER A 93 -0.69 9.97 9.57
N LYS A 94 0.30 9.37 10.18
CA LYS A 94 0.96 8.13 9.71
C LYS A 94 -0.06 7.01 9.51
N LEU A 95 -1.06 6.92 10.40
CA LEU A 95 -2.13 5.93 10.32
C LEU A 95 -2.96 6.09 9.04
N VAL A 96 -3.34 7.32 8.70
CA VAL A 96 -4.12 7.61 7.48
C VAL A 96 -3.33 7.26 6.23
N VAL A 97 -2.03 7.59 6.19
CA VAL A 97 -1.16 7.25 5.05
C VAL A 97 -1.02 5.73 4.90
N ASN A 98 -0.83 4.99 6.00
CA ASN A 98 -0.77 3.53 5.96
C ASN A 98 -2.06 2.91 5.42
N HIS A 99 -3.23 3.40 5.87
CA HIS A 99 -4.53 2.92 5.39
C HIS A 99 -4.75 3.25 3.92
N MET A 100 -4.36 4.44 3.48
CA MET A 100 -4.40 4.82 2.06
C MET A 100 -3.57 3.85 1.22
N CYS A 101 -2.32 3.58 1.61
CA CYS A 101 -1.45 2.63 0.91
C CYS A 101 -2.03 1.20 0.93
N MET A 102 -2.62 0.77 2.04
CA MET A 102 -3.27 -0.55 2.14
C MET A 102 -4.47 -0.66 1.18
N LEU A 103 -5.33 0.37 1.09
CA LEU A 103 -6.46 0.39 0.17
C LEU A 103 -6.00 0.37 -1.29
N ILE A 104 -4.96 1.13 -1.64
CA ILE A 104 -4.34 1.10 -2.97
C ILE A 104 -3.80 -0.30 -3.28
N THR A 105 -3.15 -0.94 -2.32
CA THR A 105 -2.63 -2.32 -2.45
C THR A 105 -3.74 -3.30 -2.75
N ILE A 106 -4.86 -3.24 -2.01
CA ILE A 106 -6.03 -4.10 -2.25
C ILE A 106 -6.60 -3.83 -3.65
N GLY A 107 -6.72 -2.56 -4.05
CA GLY A 107 -7.16 -2.18 -5.38
C GLY A 107 -6.29 -2.77 -6.49
N PHE A 108 -4.97 -2.69 -6.36
CA PHE A 108 -4.03 -3.30 -7.32
C PHE A 108 -4.20 -4.81 -7.42
N ILE A 109 -4.31 -5.50 -6.29
CA ILE A 109 -4.51 -6.96 -6.25
C ILE A 109 -5.81 -7.34 -6.95
N MET A 110 -6.92 -6.67 -6.63
CA MET A 110 -8.24 -7.01 -7.15
C MET A 110 -8.33 -6.78 -8.65
N ILE A 111 -7.86 -5.64 -9.15
CA ILE A 111 -7.95 -5.29 -10.57
C ILE A 111 -7.01 -6.17 -11.40
N THR A 112 -5.76 -6.35 -10.96
CA THR A 112 -4.78 -7.21 -11.66
C THR A 112 -5.25 -8.67 -11.70
N ARG A 113 -5.98 -9.13 -10.68
CA ARG A 113 -6.57 -10.47 -10.66
C ARG A 113 -7.64 -10.65 -11.74
N LEU A 114 -8.43 -9.63 -12.00
CA LEU A 114 -9.50 -9.65 -13.02
C LEU A 114 -8.89 -9.55 -14.43
N SER A 115 -8.04 -8.54 -14.64
CA SER A 115 -7.37 -8.31 -15.92
C SER A 115 -5.99 -7.68 -15.68
N PHE A 116 -4.97 -8.24 -16.32
CA PHE A 116 -3.61 -7.68 -16.27
C PHE A 116 -3.56 -6.27 -16.87
N ASP A 117 -4.19 -6.08 -18.05
CA ASP A 117 -4.17 -4.80 -18.76
C ASP A 117 -4.87 -3.69 -17.96
N GLU A 118 -6.00 -4.01 -17.32
CA GLU A 118 -6.67 -3.07 -16.43
C GLU A 118 -5.85 -2.78 -15.17
N GLY A 119 -5.11 -3.76 -14.66
CA GLY A 119 -4.15 -3.57 -13.57
C GLY A 119 -3.05 -2.59 -13.93
N VAL A 120 -2.50 -2.68 -15.14
CA VAL A 120 -1.49 -1.73 -15.66
C VAL A 120 -2.08 -0.33 -15.85
N LYS A 121 -3.29 -0.21 -16.41
CA LYS A 121 -3.99 1.08 -16.56
C LYS A 121 -4.24 1.74 -15.20
N GLN A 122 -4.78 0.98 -14.26
CA GLN A 122 -5.02 1.45 -12.90
C GLN A 122 -3.73 1.95 -12.23
N PHE A 123 -2.63 1.22 -12.39
CA PHE A 123 -1.35 1.61 -11.84
C PHE A 123 -0.88 2.97 -12.38
N LYS A 124 -1.00 3.19 -13.71
CA LYS A 124 -0.68 4.49 -14.34
C LYS A 124 -1.54 5.62 -13.79
N ILE A 125 -2.85 5.40 -13.66
CA ILE A 125 -3.80 6.39 -13.14
C ILE A 125 -3.44 6.75 -11.69
N VAL A 126 -3.12 5.77 -10.86
CA VAL A 126 -2.78 5.98 -9.45
C VAL A 126 -1.48 6.78 -9.32
N ILE A 127 -0.46 6.53 -10.16
CA ILE A 127 0.78 7.32 -10.18
C ILE A 127 0.46 8.79 -10.50
N ILE A 128 -0.30 9.04 -11.57
CA ILE A 128 -0.66 10.41 -11.99
C ILE A 128 -1.46 11.11 -10.88
N SER A 129 -2.45 10.43 -10.31
CA SER A 129 -3.27 10.97 -9.22
C SER A 129 -2.45 11.30 -7.97
N THR A 130 -1.47 10.47 -7.64
CA THR A 130 -0.58 10.72 -6.49
C THR A 130 0.32 11.93 -6.73
N VAL A 131 0.86 12.09 -7.93
CA VAL A 131 1.66 13.28 -8.28
C VAL A 131 0.80 14.55 -8.15
N VAL A 132 -0.42 14.53 -8.68
CA VAL A 132 -1.36 15.66 -8.55
C VAL A 132 -1.69 15.93 -7.08
N ALA A 133 -1.99 14.89 -6.30
CA ALA A 133 -2.29 15.02 -4.88
C ALA A 133 -1.13 15.60 -4.06
N LEU A 134 0.11 15.27 -4.41
CA LEU A 134 1.31 15.83 -3.76
C LEU A 134 1.55 17.31 -4.15
N LEU A 135 1.14 17.72 -5.35
CA LEU A 135 1.30 19.12 -5.80
C LEU A 135 0.30 20.06 -5.16
N ILE A 136 -0.93 19.63 -4.85
CA ILE A 136 -2.00 20.48 -4.31
C ILE A 136 -1.57 21.21 -3.02
N PRO A 137 -1.07 20.55 -1.96
CA PRO A 137 -0.62 21.24 -0.76
C PRO A 137 0.57 22.16 -0.98
N ALA A 138 1.47 21.81 -1.92
CA ALA A 138 2.61 22.65 -2.28
C ALA A 138 2.16 23.95 -2.94
N ILE A 139 1.17 23.89 -3.84
CA ILE A 139 0.57 25.06 -4.51
C ILE A 139 -0.15 25.95 -3.49
N ILE A 140 -0.99 25.35 -2.62
CA ILE A 140 -1.74 26.10 -1.60
C ILE A 140 -0.78 26.83 -0.65
N ARG A 141 0.31 26.18 -0.25
CA ARG A 141 1.33 26.78 0.61
C ARG A 141 2.00 27.98 -0.06
N LYS A 142 2.31 27.88 -1.36
CA LYS A 142 2.91 28.96 -2.14
C LYS A 142 1.96 30.17 -2.30
N VAL A 143 0.69 29.91 -2.60
CA VAL A 143 -0.33 30.96 -2.73
C VAL A 143 -0.55 31.68 -1.40
N ARG A 144 -0.58 30.96 -0.27
CA ARG A 144 -0.75 31.54 1.06
C ARG A 144 0.42 32.45 1.49
N VAL A 145 1.62 32.21 0.95
CA VAL A 145 2.79 33.07 1.18
C VAL A 145 2.72 34.34 0.35
N LEU A 146 2.07 34.32 -0.84
CA LEU A 146 1.92 35.47 -1.72
C LEU A 146 0.77 36.42 -1.31
N THR A 147 -0.16 35.95 -0.47
CA THR A 147 -1.33 36.72 0.02
C THR A 147 -1.09 37.35 1.41
N LYS A 148 0.10 37.24 1.96
CA LYS A 148 0.59 37.98 3.13
C LYS A 148 1.55 39.08 2.73
#